data_78476ccfb7c097ea89957215e2aa8bd3
#
_entry.id   78476ccfb7c097ea89957215e2aa8bd3
#
_cell.length_a   1.000
_cell.length_b   1.000
_cell.length_c   1.000
_cell.angle_alpha   90.00
_cell.angle_beta   90.00
_cell.angle_gamma   90.00
#
_symmetry.space_group_name_H-M   'P 1'
#
loop_
_entity.id
_entity.type
_entity.pdbx_description
1 polymer ?
#
loop_
_entity_poly.entity_id
_entity_poly.type
_entity_poly.pdbx_seq_one_letter_code
_entity_poly.pdbx_strand_id
1 'polypeptide(L)'
;QISRLILAGFYYKTFMWRPWNSYARVIRKAAGLGQIPKTTESEFYEKRYHHCDILIVGAGPSGLAAALVAGESGARVLFVDDQSQPGGRLLSEPAQIDGQPAMEWAQRITAEVDRRSNVRRLANSTVAGYYDHNMLTVIERNPEQSWLRERFWRVRAQQVIIATGAVERPLVFPNNDRPGMMLVSAASTYVHRFAVNLGRQIVITTNNNSAYQCAFNLIEAGQNIHAIVDTRQAVDYELLKKSADQGIEVLSASGISAVHGRSNVQGVEVVSLADTSQ
;
A
#
# COMPACT_ATOMS: atom_id res chain seq x y z
N GLN A 1 -13.33 15.53 -22.92
CA GLN A 1 -14.36 16.49 -23.44
C GLN A 1 -15.76 16.25 -22.85
N ILE A 2 -16.07 15.07 -22.34
CA ILE A 2 -17.40 14.77 -21.75
C ILE A 2 -17.57 15.44 -20.35
N SER A 3 -16.50 15.66 -19.62
CA SER A 3 -16.56 16.28 -18.29
C SER A 3 -17.12 17.72 -18.28
N ARG A 4 -16.99 18.46 -19.39
CA ARG A 4 -17.58 19.80 -19.55
C ARG A 4 -19.10 19.78 -19.71
N LEU A 5 -19.68 18.64 -20.06
CA LEU A 5 -21.14 18.46 -20.21
C LEU A 5 -21.79 17.94 -18.92
N ILE A 6 -21.00 17.46 -17.96
CA ILE A 6 -21.50 16.96 -16.69
C ILE A 6 -21.29 18.07 -15.63
N LEU A 7 -22.26 18.94 -15.51
CA LEU A 7 -22.26 20.01 -14.49
C LEU A 7 -22.43 19.42 -13.08
N ALA A 8 -21.92 20.12 -12.08
CA ALA A 8 -22.19 19.82 -10.67
C ALA A 8 -23.71 19.73 -10.45
N GLY A 9 -24.17 18.65 -9.84
CA GLY A 9 -25.59 18.37 -9.67
C GLY A 9 -26.29 17.72 -10.88
N PHE A 10 -25.54 17.32 -11.93
CA PHE A 10 -26.05 16.59 -13.08
C PHE A 10 -26.98 15.44 -12.69
N TYR A 11 -26.59 14.65 -11.72
CA TYR A 11 -27.33 13.51 -11.23
C TYR A 11 -28.74 13.89 -10.71
N TYR A 12 -28.82 14.95 -9.91
CA TYR A 12 -30.07 15.41 -9.34
C TYR A 12 -30.97 16.19 -10.32
N LYS A 13 -30.37 16.93 -11.25
CA LYS A 13 -31.11 17.78 -12.20
C LYS A 13 -31.59 16.99 -13.42
N THR A 14 -30.80 16.08 -13.94
CA THR A 14 -31.10 15.38 -15.20
C THR A 14 -32.16 14.28 -15.04
N PHE A 15 -32.23 13.66 -13.86
CA PHE A 15 -33.11 12.51 -13.62
C PHE A 15 -34.39 12.84 -12.84
N MET A 16 -34.71 14.10 -12.67
CA MET A 16 -35.94 14.54 -11.97
C MET A 16 -37.23 14.34 -12.80
N TRP A 17 -37.12 14.19 -14.11
CA TRP A 17 -38.28 14.17 -15.00
C TRP A 17 -38.94 12.79 -15.13
N ARG A 18 -38.24 11.70 -14.88
CA ARG A 18 -38.79 10.33 -14.89
C ARG A 18 -38.36 9.60 -13.61
N PRO A 19 -39.16 8.55 -13.21
CA PRO A 19 -38.74 7.72 -12.07
C PRO A 19 -37.32 7.19 -12.26
N TRP A 20 -36.51 7.29 -11.23
CA TRP A 20 -35.11 6.87 -11.21
C TRP A 20 -34.91 5.46 -11.79
N ASN A 21 -35.81 4.52 -11.50
CA ASN A 21 -35.74 3.14 -11.97
C ASN A 21 -35.66 3.00 -13.50
N SER A 22 -36.16 4.00 -14.27
CA SER A 22 -36.08 4.00 -15.72
C SER A 22 -34.66 4.32 -16.23
N TYR A 23 -33.94 5.17 -15.51
CA TYR A 23 -32.56 5.55 -15.85
C TYR A 23 -31.54 4.60 -15.25
N ALA A 24 -31.78 4.10 -14.04
CA ALA A 24 -30.85 3.26 -13.28
C ALA A 24 -30.41 2.03 -14.09
N ARG A 25 -31.33 1.42 -14.84
CA ARG A 25 -31.02 0.24 -15.66
C ARG A 25 -30.00 0.54 -16.76
N VAL A 26 -30.17 1.66 -17.44
CA VAL A 26 -29.28 2.08 -18.54
C VAL A 26 -27.94 2.52 -17.98
N ILE A 27 -27.94 3.35 -16.92
CA ILE A 27 -26.74 3.85 -16.27
C ILE A 27 -25.92 2.70 -15.69
N ARG A 28 -26.55 1.77 -14.98
CA ARG A 28 -25.87 0.59 -14.44
C ARG A 28 -25.20 -0.24 -15.52
N LYS A 29 -25.88 -0.45 -16.64
CA LYS A 29 -25.32 -1.18 -17.80
C LYS A 29 -24.12 -0.43 -18.40
N ALA A 30 -24.25 0.87 -18.59
CA ALA A 30 -23.19 1.72 -19.14
C ALA A 30 -21.97 1.84 -18.19
N ALA A 31 -22.20 1.86 -16.88
CA ALA A 31 -21.17 1.90 -15.85
C ALA A 31 -20.54 0.52 -15.55
N GLY A 32 -21.01 -0.56 -16.17
CA GLY A 32 -20.48 -1.91 -15.92
C GLY A 32 -20.73 -2.46 -14.49
N LEU A 33 -21.71 -1.92 -13.76
CA LEU A 33 -21.99 -2.27 -12.37
C LEU A 33 -22.60 -3.67 -12.15
N GLY A 34 -22.74 -4.46 -13.21
CA GLY A 34 -23.30 -5.81 -13.12
C GLY A 34 -24.76 -5.86 -12.67
N GLN A 35 -25.24 -7.06 -12.38
CA GLN A 35 -26.57 -7.34 -11.84
C GLN A 35 -26.42 -8.05 -10.49
N ILE A 36 -27.37 -7.81 -9.60
CA ILE A 36 -27.43 -8.58 -8.34
C ILE A 36 -27.63 -10.06 -8.70
N PRO A 37 -26.80 -10.97 -8.16
CA PRO A 37 -26.99 -12.40 -8.37
C PRO A 37 -28.39 -12.84 -7.97
N LYS A 38 -29.02 -13.66 -8.82
CA LYS A 38 -30.33 -14.24 -8.52
C LYS A 38 -30.25 -15.59 -7.84
N THR A 39 -29.07 -16.16 -7.79
CA THR A 39 -28.77 -17.43 -7.10
C THR A 39 -28.42 -17.17 -5.65
N THR A 40 -28.89 -18.04 -4.76
CA THR A 40 -28.48 -18.01 -3.35
C THR A 40 -26.97 -18.27 -3.28
N GLU A 41 -26.29 -17.48 -2.46
CA GLU A 41 -24.88 -17.71 -2.19
C GLU A 41 -24.71 -19.06 -1.48
N SER A 42 -23.82 -19.88 -2.02
CA SER A 42 -23.50 -21.21 -1.47
C SER A 42 -22.30 -21.18 -0.50
N GLU A 43 -21.71 -20.00 -0.32
CA GLU A 43 -20.51 -19.84 0.51
C GLU A 43 -20.88 -19.75 2.00
N PHE A 44 -20.02 -20.29 2.83
CA PHE A 44 -20.19 -20.30 4.27
C PHE A 44 -19.32 -19.25 4.95
N TYR A 45 -19.88 -18.65 6.00
CA TYR A 45 -19.24 -17.62 6.81
C TYR A 45 -19.31 -18.02 8.28
N GLU A 46 -18.21 -17.86 9.01
CA GLU A 46 -18.13 -18.19 10.43
C GLU A 46 -17.90 -16.95 11.27
N LYS A 47 -18.46 -16.93 12.50
CA LYS A 47 -18.14 -15.93 13.52
C LYS A 47 -17.43 -16.60 14.68
N ARG A 48 -16.30 -16.03 15.09
CA ARG A 48 -15.52 -16.52 16.24
C ARG A 48 -15.24 -15.43 17.25
N TYR A 49 -15.15 -15.83 18.50
CA TYR A 49 -14.68 -15.01 19.61
C TYR A 49 -13.30 -15.50 20.00
N HIS A 50 -12.40 -14.56 20.31
CA HIS A 50 -11.05 -14.88 20.73
C HIS A 50 -10.60 -13.93 21.84
N HIS A 51 -9.85 -14.46 22.81
CA HIS A 51 -9.22 -13.70 23.87
C HIS A 51 -7.73 -13.97 23.85
N CYS A 52 -6.93 -12.92 23.87
CA CYS A 52 -5.47 -13.00 23.92
C CYS A 52 -4.90 -11.95 24.89
N ASP A 53 -3.66 -12.15 25.28
CA ASP A 53 -2.96 -11.18 26.12
C ASP A 53 -2.43 -10.05 25.23
N ILE A 54 -1.87 -10.41 24.07
CA ILE A 54 -1.33 -9.45 23.10
C ILE A 54 -1.90 -9.73 21.71
N LEU A 55 -2.46 -8.69 21.10
CA LEU A 55 -2.79 -8.68 19.67
C LEU A 55 -1.75 -7.83 18.93
N ILE A 56 -1.12 -8.39 17.89
CA ILE A 56 -0.18 -7.68 17.02
C ILE A 56 -0.78 -7.56 15.63
N VAL A 57 -0.84 -6.35 15.10
CA VAL A 57 -1.42 -6.03 13.79
C VAL A 57 -0.33 -5.59 12.83
N GLY A 58 -0.08 -6.40 11.79
CA GLY A 58 0.94 -6.17 10.76
C GLY A 58 2.16 -7.07 10.95
N ALA A 59 2.51 -7.88 9.92
CA ALA A 59 3.66 -8.79 9.89
C ALA A 59 4.85 -8.22 9.10
N GLY A 60 5.02 -6.90 9.13
CA GLY A 60 6.27 -6.25 8.73
C GLY A 60 7.39 -6.50 9.76
N PRO A 61 8.59 -5.93 9.55
CA PRO A 61 9.74 -6.16 10.42
C PRO A 61 9.44 -5.84 11.90
N SER A 62 8.76 -4.75 12.17
CA SER A 62 8.39 -4.35 13.54
C SER A 62 7.42 -5.34 14.19
N GLY A 63 6.41 -5.81 13.43
CA GLY A 63 5.44 -6.78 13.92
C GLY A 63 6.06 -8.17 14.15
N LEU A 64 6.97 -8.59 13.28
CA LEU A 64 7.72 -9.84 13.45
C LEU A 64 8.62 -9.81 14.71
N ALA A 65 9.35 -8.72 14.90
CA ALA A 65 10.16 -8.54 16.11
C ALA A 65 9.29 -8.54 17.39
N ALA A 66 8.15 -7.82 17.35
CA ALA A 66 7.20 -7.80 18.46
C ALA A 66 6.61 -9.20 18.75
N ALA A 67 6.27 -9.95 17.70
CA ALA A 67 5.71 -11.30 17.84
C ALA A 67 6.72 -12.29 18.43
N LEU A 68 7.99 -12.16 18.06
CA LEU A 68 9.08 -12.96 18.63
C LEU A 68 9.19 -12.73 20.13
N VAL A 69 9.36 -11.47 20.54
CA VAL A 69 9.53 -11.09 21.98
C VAL A 69 8.28 -11.42 22.78
N ALA A 70 7.08 -11.13 22.26
CA ALA A 70 5.84 -11.47 22.93
C ALA A 70 5.67 -12.99 23.08
N GLY A 71 6.03 -13.76 22.06
CA GLY A 71 5.99 -15.22 22.11
C GLY A 71 6.95 -15.80 23.14
N GLU A 72 8.15 -15.20 23.32
CA GLU A 72 9.14 -15.58 24.35
C GLU A 72 8.64 -15.37 25.77
N SER A 73 7.83 -14.35 26.00
CA SER A 73 7.28 -14.05 27.32
C SER A 73 6.25 -15.08 27.82
N GLY A 74 5.82 -16.02 26.97
CA GLY A 74 4.76 -16.98 27.28
C GLY A 74 3.33 -16.40 27.17
N ALA A 75 3.16 -15.14 26.79
CA ALA A 75 1.85 -14.51 26.56
C ALA A 75 1.09 -15.22 25.42
N ARG A 76 -0.24 -15.25 25.52
CA ARG A 76 -1.10 -15.70 24.41
C ARG A 76 -1.16 -14.60 23.36
N VAL A 77 -0.52 -14.84 22.23
CA VAL A 77 -0.39 -13.85 21.17
C VAL A 77 -1.30 -14.20 19.99
N LEU A 78 -2.09 -13.23 19.53
CA LEU A 78 -2.71 -13.26 18.22
C LEU A 78 -1.94 -12.30 17.30
N PHE A 79 -1.42 -12.82 16.18
CA PHE A 79 -0.62 -12.09 15.21
C PHE A 79 -1.32 -12.05 13.87
N VAL A 80 -1.69 -10.87 13.37
CA VAL A 80 -2.61 -10.68 12.23
C VAL A 80 -1.95 -9.86 11.14
N ASP A 81 -2.05 -10.32 9.88
CA ASP A 81 -1.57 -9.59 8.71
C ASP A 81 -2.51 -9.78 7.51
N ASP A 82 -2.68 -8.74 6.72
CA ASP A 82 -3.54 -8.75 5.53
C ASP A 82 -2.89 -9.43 4.32
N GLN A 83 -1.58 -9.68 4.38
CA GLN A 83 -0.85 -10.38 3.34
C GLN A 83 -0.77 -11.89 3.63
N SER A 84 -0.60 -12.66 2.57
CA SER A 84 -0.36 -14.12 2.69
C SER A 84 1.06 -14.42 3.21
N GLN A 85 2.01 -13.54 2.88
CA GLN A 85 3.43 -13.69 3.20
C GLN A 85 3.88 -12.59 4.15
N PRO A 86 4.44 -12.95 5.32
CA PRO A 86 5.05 -11.99 6.23
C PRO A 86 6.29 -11.32 5.64
N GLY A 87 6.62 -10.13 6.15
CA GLY A 87 7.78 -9.34 5.73
C GLY A 87 7.45 -7.88 5.44
N GLY A 88 6.20 -7.57 5.10
CA GLY A 88 5.78 -6.19 4.79
C GLY A 88 6.63 -5.58 3.68
N ARG A 89 7.24 -4.41 3.93
CA ARG A 89 8.11 -3.73 2.95
C ARG A 89 9.34 -4.52 2.55
N LEU A 90 9.83 -5.45 3.39
CA LEU A 90 10.98 -6.29 3.06
C LEU A 90 10.74 -7.19 1.85
N LEU A 91 9.47 -7.44 1.50
CA LEU A 91 9.09 -8.18 0.28
C LEU A 91 9.44 -7.43 -1.01
N SER A 92 9.60 -6.10 -0.93
CA SER A 92 9.73 -5.21 -2.07
C SER A 92 10.96 -4.30 -1.99
N GLU A 93 11.72 -4.35 -0.90
CA GLU A 93 12.89 -3.51 -0.70
C GLU A 93 14.11 -4.39 -0.41
N PRO A 94 15.16 -4.34 -1.25
CA PRO A 94 16.41 -5.00 -0.95
C PRO A 94 17.05 -4.27 0.24
N ALA A 95 17.04 -4.91 1.38
CA ALA A 95 17.61 -4.39 2.63
C ALA A 95 18.40 -5.48 3.32
N GLN A 96 19.24 -5.10 4.27
CA GLN A 96 19.94 -6.02 5.17
C GLN A 96 19.51 -5.76 6.62
N ILE A 97 19.34 -6.81 7.37
CA ILE A 97 19.10 -6.79 8.83
C ILE A 97 20.14 -7.74 9.45
N ASP A 98 20.89 -7.24 10.40
CA ASP A 98 21.95 -8.00 11.09
C ASP A 98 22.96 -8.66 10.12
N GLY A 99 23.29 -7.96 9.02
CA GLY A 99 24.27 -8.44 8.03
C GLY A 99 23.77 -9.54 7.10
N GLN A 100 22.48 -9.86 7.11
CA GLN A 100 21.86 -10.85 6.22
C GLN A 100 20.75 -10.20 5.37
N PRO A 101 20.39 -10.77 4.22
CA PRO A 101 19.25 -10.31 3.43
C PRO A 101 17.98 -10.24 4.30
N ALA A 102 17.30 -9.09 4.27
CA ALA A 102 16.18 -8.83 5.17
C ALA A 102 15.03 -9.83 5.02
N MET A 103 14.84 -10.40 3.82
CA MET A 103 13.85 -11.44 3.59
C MET A 103 14.20 -12.77 4.27
N GLU A 104 15.49 -13.13 4.32
CA GLU A 104 15.94 -14.32 5.05
C GLU A 104 15.72 -14.15 6.55
N TRP A 105 16.02 -12.95 7.07
CA TRP A 105 15.69 -12.58 8.44
C TRP A 105 14.18 -12.74 8.71
N ALA A 106 13.32 -12.19 7.85
CA ALA A 106 11.86 -12.26 8.00
C ALA A 106 11.36 -13.71 7.98
N GLN A 107 11.88 -14.54 7.08
CA GLN A 107 11.53 -15.97 6.98
C GLN A 107 11.96 -16.73 8.25
N ARG A 108 13.18 -16.49 8.73
CA ARG A 108 13.71 -17.11 9.96
C ARG A 108 12.85 -16.75 11.17
N ILE A 109 12.56 -15.44 11.36
CA ILE A 109 11.73 -14.99 12.48
C ILE A 109 10.30 -15.54 12.37
N THR A 110 9.72 -15.56 11.18
CA THR A 110 8.39 -16.15 10.95
C THR A 110 8.36 -17.62 11.36
N ALA A 111 9.35 -18.40 10.93
CA ALA A 111 9.44 -19.83 11.28
C ALA A 111 9.62 -20.04 12.79
N GLU A 112 10.32 -19.14 13.47
CA GLU A 112 10.51 -19.19 14.92
C GLU A 112 9.19 -18.85 15.65
N VAL A 113 8.48 -17.82 15.22
CA VAL A 113 7.17 -17.43 15.73
C VAL A 113 6.14 -18.57 15.52
N ASP A 114 6.09 -19.17 14.33
CA ASP A 114 5.13 -20.22 13.98
C ASP A 114 5.37 -21.54 14.76
N ARG A 115 6.57 -21.78 15.30
CA ARG A 115 6.85 -22.94 16.18
C ARG A 115 6.30 -22.77 17.60
N ARG A 116 5.92 -21.56 17.99
CA ARG A 116 5.48 -21.26 19.35
C ARG A 116 4.00 -21.59 19.53
N SER A 117 3.68 -22.51 20.42
CA SER A 117 2.28 -22.91 20.66
C SER A 117 1.39 -21.81 21.27
N ASN A 118 1.99 -20.79 21.90
CA ASN A 118 1.32 -19.66 22.49
C ASN A 118 1.12 -18.49 21.49
N VAL A 119 1.58 -18.61 20.25
CA VAL A 119 1.39 -17.62 19.18
C VAL A 119 0.50 -18.21 18.11
N ARG A 120 -0.58 -17.52 17.78
CA ARG A 120 -1.44 -17.84 16.65
C ARG A 120 -1.32 -16.76 15.59
N ARG A 121 -0.83 -17.13 14.40
CA ARG A 121 -0.78 -16.23 13.24
C ARG A 121 -2.00 -16.39 12.35
N LEU A 122 -2.59 -15.27 11.93
CA LEU A 122 -3.65 -15.18 10.92
C LEU A 122 -3.10 -14.39 9.72
N ALA A 123 -2.82 -15.08 8.64
CA ALA A 123 -2.50 -14.48 7.34
C ALA A 123 -3.79 -14.15 6.57
N ASN A 124 -3.72 -13.33 5.52
CA ASN A 124 -4.87 -12.87 4.72
C ASN A 124 -5.99 -12.29 5.59
N SER A 125 -5.64 -11.63 6.69
CA SER A 125 -6.57 -11.24 7.74
C SER A 125 -6.46 -9.74 8.02
N THR A 126 -7.54 -9.02 7.82
CA THR A 126 -7.61 -7.57 7.98
C THR A 126 -8.29 -7.21 9.28
N VAL A 127 -7.62 -6.38 10.10
CA VAL A 127 -8.27 -5.73 11.25
C VAL A 127 -9.20 -4.64 10.73
N ALA A 128 -10.50 -4.87 10.84
CA ALA A 128 -11.53 -4.00 10.27
C ALA A 128 -12.05 -2.93 11.25
N GLY A 129 -11.78 -3.08 12.54
CA GLY A 129 -12.19 -2.09 13.54
C GLY A 129 -11.49 -2.27 14.87
N TYR A 130 -11.30 -1.16 15.59
CA TYR A 130 -10.77 -1.09 16.94
C TYR A 130 -11.74 -0.28 17.81
N TYR A 131 -12.24 -0.91 18.85
CA TYR A 131 -13.33 -0.41 19.69
C TYR A 131 -12.91 -0.33 21.16
N ASP A 132 -13.77 0.17 22.01
CA ASP A 132 -13.54 0.30 23.44
C ASP A 132 -13.11 -1.02 24.09
N HIS A 133 -12.30 -0.89 25.14
CA HIS A 133 -11.76 -2.01 25.92
C HIS A 133 -10.95 -3.02 25.09
N ASN A 134 -10.17 -2.53 24.15
CA ASN A 134 -9.32 -3.33 23.26
C ASN A 134 -10.09 -4.47 22.58
N MET A 135 -11.31 -4.18 22.13
CA MET A 135 -12.07 -5.07 21.28
C MET A 135 -11.75 -4.74 19.81
N LEU A 136 -11.29 -5.73 19.07
CA LEU A 136 -11.04 -5.58 17.64
C LEU A 136 -11.86 -6.59 16.84
N THR A 137 -12.17 -6.21 15.62
CA THR A 137 -12.77 -7.11 14.64
C THR A 137 -11.76 -7.44 13.56
N VAL A 138 -11.67 -8.72 13.20
CA VAL A 138 -10.76 -9.21 12.16
C VAL A 138 -11.55 -10.01 11.14
N ILE A 139 -11.31 -9.77 9.87
CA ILE A 139 -11.84 -10.54 8.74
C ILE A 139 -10.71 -11.41 8.21
N GLU A 140 -10.79 -12.69 8.45
CA GLU A 140 -9.87 -13.70 7.89
C GLU A 140 -10.45 -14.19 6.56
N ARG A 141 -9.69 -13.99 5.48
CA ARG A 141 -10.02 -14.48 4.14
C ARG A 141 -9.24 -15.74 3.85
N ASN A 142 -9.85 -16.64 3.08
CA ASN A 142 -9.24 -17.93 2.72
C ASN A 142 -8.72 -18.69 3.97
N PRO A 143 -9.57 -18.95 4.96
CA PRO A 143 -9.20 -19.77 6.10
C PRO A 143 -8.82 -21.17 5.62
N GLU A 144 -8.11 -21.93 6.46
CA GLU A 144 -7.62 -23.28 6.11
C GLU A 144 -8.71 -24.23 5.61
N GLN A 145 -9.95 -24.02 6.06
CA GLN A 145 -11.11 -24.81 5.64
C GLN A 145 -11.61 -24.34 4.28
N SER A 146 -11.40 -25.13 3.23
CA SER A 146 -11.76 -24.81 1.85
C SER A 146 -13.25 -24.53 1.59
N TRP A 147 -14.15 -25.00 2.48
CA TRP A 147 -15.60 -24.76 2.42
C TRP A 147 -16.00 -23.41 3.05
N LEU A 148 -15.09 -22.77 3.79
CA LEU A 148 -15.34 -21.52 4.50
C LEU A 148 -14.75 -20.35 3.69
N ARG A 149 -15.59 -19.40 3.32
CA ARG A 149 -15.19 -18.23 2.54
C ARG A 149 -14.44 -17.22 3.38
N GLU A 150 -15.05 -16.82 4.50
CA GLU A 150 -14.48 -15.83 5.40
C GLU A 150 -14.85 -16.19 6.84
N ARG A 151 -13.98 -15.78 7.75
CA ARG A 151 -14.20 -15.86 9.18
C ARG A 151 -14.12 -14.48 9.80
N PHE A 152 -15.18 -14.11 10.52
CA PHE A 152 -15.25 -12.87 11.27
C PHE A 152 -14.88 -13.12 12.73
N TRP A 153 -13.79 -12.54 13.17
CA TRP A 153 -13.31 -12.64 14.53
C TRP A 153 -13.71 -11.41 15.34
N ARG A 154 -14.17 -11.64 16.57
CA ARG A 154 -14.26 -10.63 17.62
C ARG A 154 -13.17 -10.94 18.64
N VAL A 155 -12.11 -10.12 18.62
CA VAL A 155 -10.95 -10.33 19.47
C VAL A 155 -10.97 -9.34 20.62
N ARG A 156 -10.77 -9.83 21.83
CA ARG A 156 -10.50 -8.99 23.00
C ARG A 156 -9.09 -9.25 23.49
N ALA A 157 -8.26 -8.21 23.45
CA ALA A 157 -6.86 -8.26 23.85
C ALA A 157 -6.64 -7.46 25.16
N GLN A 158 -5.67 -7.86 25.95
CA GLN A 158 -5.22 -7.02 27.09
C GLN A 158 -4.39 -5.85 26.57
N GLN A 159 -3.51 -6.12 25.58
CA GLN A 159 -2.67 -5.12 24.92
C GLN A 159 -2.75 -5.28 23.40
N VAL A 160 -2.58 -4.17 22.68
CA VAL A 160 -2.58 -4.13 21.22
C VAL A 160 -1.33 -3.43 20.72
N ILE A 161 -0.59 -4.09 19.84
CA ILE A 161 0.56 -3.54 19.14
C ILE A 161 0.17 -3.29 17.69
N ILE A 162 0.19 -2.02 17.27
CA ILE A 162 -0.13 -1.62 15.89
C ILE A 162 1.20 -1.45 15.14
N ALA A 163 1.50 -2.38 14.22
CA ALA A 163 2.71 -2.43 13.40
C ALA A 163 2.38 -2.41 11.90
N THR A 164 1.34 -1.67 11.53
CA THR A 164 0.76 -1.64 10.17
C THR A 164 1.60 -0.90 9.14
N GLY A 165 2.72 -0.31 9.54
CA GLY A 165 3.59 0.47 8.66
C GLY A 165 2.97 1.80 8.25
N ALA A 166 3.35 2.27 7.07
CA ALA A 166 2.89 3.54 6.50
C ALA A 166 2.44 3.35 5.05
N VAL A 167 1.42 4.09 4.66
CA VAL A 167 0.92 4.15 3.28
C VAL A 167 1.44 5.44 2.65
N GLU A 168 2.10 5.31 1.50
CA GLU A 168 2.56 6.43 0.70
C GLU A 168 1.36 7.19 0.13
N ARG A 169 1.42 8.53 0.19
CA ARG A 169 0.41 9.40 -0.42
C ARG A 169 0.92 9.99 -1.72
N PRO A 170 0.12 9.97 -2.80
CA PRO A 170 0.49 10.62 -4.04
C PRO A 170 0.55 12.14 -3.84
N LEU A 171 1.55 12.78 -4.46
CA LEU A 171 1.57 14.23 -4.61
C LEU A 171 0.47 14.68 -5.56
N VAL A 172 -0.13 15.83 -5.27
CA VAL A 172 -1.26 16.36 -6.05
C VAL A 172 -0.76 17.34 -7.10
N PHE A 173 -0.93 16.98 -8.36
CA PHE A 173 -0.65 17.84 -9.53
C PHE A 173 -1.56 17.43 -10.69
N PRO A 174 -1.75 18.28 -11.72
CA PRO A 174 -2.62 17.96 -12.84
C PRO A 174 -2.24 16.68 -13.57
N ASN A 175 -3.23 15.81 -13.84
CA ASN A 175 -3.08 14.53 -14.53
C ASN A 175 -2.18 13.49 -13.81
N ASN A 176 -2.09 13.54 -12.47
CA ASN A 176 -1.37 12.54 -11.68
C ASN A 176 -2.03 11.15 -11.69
N ASP A 177 -3.23 11.02 -12.28
CA ASP A 177 -3.97 9.78 -12.51
C ASP A 177 -3.68 9.14 -13.89
N ARG A 178 -2.79 9.72 -14.68
CA ARG A 178 -2.47 9.21 -16.01
C ARG A 178 -1.74 7.87 -15.94
N PRO A 179 -2.06 6.89 -16.81
CA PRO A 179 -1.35 5.62 -16.87
C PRO A 179 0.17 5.81 -16.99
N GLY A 180 0.94 5.14 -16.14
CA GLY A 180 2.38 5.31 -15.98
C GLY A 180 2.78 6.17 -14.78
N MET A 181 1.82 6.85 -14.12
CA MET A 181 2.04 7.48 -12.82
C MET A 181 1.76 6.46 -11.71
N MET A 182 2.66 6.33 -10.77
CA MET A 182 2.53 5.40 -9.65
C MET A 182 3.31 5.87 -8.43
N LEU A 183 2.98 5.32 -7.28
CA LEU A 183 3.73 5.54 -6.05
C LEU A 183 5.11 4.87 -6.14
N VAL A 184 6.12 5.44 -5.49
CA VAL A 184 7.49 4.91 -5.47
C VAL A 184 7.51 3.53 -4.81
N SER A 185 6.72 3.31 -3.77
CA SER A 185 6.56 2.00 -3.12
C SER A 185 5.95 0.94 -4.06
N ALA A 186 5.00 1.35 -4.92
CA ALA A 186 4.45 0.46 -5.94
C ALA A 186 5.49 0.12 -7.01
N ALA A 187 6.28 1.11 -7.46
CA ALA A 187 7.38 0.91 -8.39
C ALA A 187 8.40 -0.11 -7.85
N SER A 188 8.83 0.06 -6.60
CA SER A 188 9.70 -0.91 -5.91
C SER A 188 9.11 -2.31 -5.88
N THR A 189 7.82 -2.43 -5.57
CA THR A 189 7.11 -3.71 -5.54
C THR A 189 7.07 -4.38 -6.91
N TYR A 190 6.78 -3.64 -7.97
CA TYR A 190 6.77 -4.19 -9.33
C TYR A 190 8.12 -4.73 -9.74
N VAL A 191 9.20 -4.00 -9.44
CA VAL A 191 10.55 -4.39 -9.82
C VAL A 191 11.07 -5.55 -8.98
N HIS A 192 11.11 -5.39 -7.65
CA HIS A 192 11.79 -6.33 -6.78
C HIS A 192 10.99 -7.60 -6.48
N ARG A 193 9.65 -7.50 -6.42
CA ARG A 193 8.81 -8.66 -6.12
C ARG A 193 8.30 -9.38 -7.37
N PHE A 194 8.04 -8.61 -8.44
CA PHE A 194 7.40 -9.15 -9.64
C PHE A 194 8.28 -9.09 -10.90
N ALA A 195 9.51 -8.58 -10.80
CA ALA A 195 10.47 -8.45 -11.91
C ALA A 195 9.91 -7.73 -13.14
N VAL A 196 9.07 -6.71 -12.91
CA VAL A 196 8.46 -5.89 -13.97
C VAL A 196 9.35 -4.70 -14.28
N ASN A 197 9.65 -4.49 -15.56
CA ASN A 197 10.33 -3.29 -16.03
C ASN A 197 9.32 -2.12 -16.09
N LEU A 198 9.66 -0.99 -15.45
CA LEU A 198 8.77 0.17 -15.35
C LEU A 198 8.76 1.07 -16.59
N GLY A 199 9.73 0.92 -17.48
CA GLY A 199 9.82 1.73 -18.69
C GLY A 199 11.26 2.14 -19.02
N ARG A 200 11.39 3.06 -20.00
CA ARG A 200 12.72 3.47 -20.50
C ARG A 200 13.40 4.51 -19.63
N GLN A 201 12.63 5.43 -19.06
CA GLN A 201 13.10 6.53 -18.23
C GLN A 201 12.07 6.78 -17.13
N ILE A 202 12.55 7.00 -15.92
CA ILE A 202 11.75 7.23 -14.73
C ILE A 202 12.09 8.58 -14.15
N VAL A 203 11.08 9.37 -13.83
CA VAL A 203 11.22 10.60 -13.03
C VAL A 203 10.51 10.34 -11.69
N ILE A 204 11.21 10.60 -10.59
CA ILE A 204 10.65 10.47 -9.24
C ILE A 204 10.41 11.87 -8.69
N THR A 205 9.19 12.13 -8.20
CA THR A 205 8.88 13.36 -7.46
C THR A 205 8.69 13.06 -5.98
N THR A 206 9.28 13.87 -5.10
CA THR A 206 9.33 13.57 -3.68
C THR A 206 9.39 14.82 -2.79
N ASN A 207 9.16 14.59 -1.50
CA ASN A 207 9.39 15.54 -0.41
C ASN A 207 10.14 14.93 0.78
N ASN A 208 10.77 13.76 0.59
CA ASN A 208 11.44 13.03 1.68
C ASN A 208 12.59 12.14 1.19
N ASN A 209 13.41 11.64 2.12
CA ASN A 209 14.61 10.88 1.82
C ASN A 209 14.34 9.44 1.35
N SER A 210 13.18 8.84 1.66
CA SER A 210 12.91 7.43 1.33
C SER A 210 12.85 7.19 -0.19
N ALA A 211 12.46 8.21 -0.96
CA ALA A 211 12.42 8.13 -2.42
C ALA A 211 13.80 7.99 -3.04
N TYR A 212 14.83 8.64 -2.46
CA TYR A 212 16.22 8.49 -2.91
C TYR A 212 16.73 7.06 -2.73
N GLN A 213 16.49 6.47 -1.56
CA GLN A 213 16.88 5.08 -1.34
C GLN A 213 16.17 4.15 -2.31
N CYS A 214 14.88 4.38 -2.58
CA CYS A 214 14.15 3.61 -3.58
C CYS A 214 14.73 3.81 -4.99
N ALA A 215 15.11 5.06 -5.37
CA ALA A 215 15.77 5.33 -6.65
C ALA A 215 17.06 4.52 -6.80
N PHE A 216 17.89 4.49 -5.77
CA PHE A 216 19.15 3.73 -5.78
C PHE A 216 18.89 2.22 -5.92
N ASN A 217 17.95 1.68 -5.18
CA ASN A 217 17.55 0.27 -5.27
C ASN A 217 17.01 -0.07 -6.67
N LEU A 218 16.25 0.83 -7.28
CA LEU A 218 15.72 0.65 -8.64
C LEU A 218 16.85 0.64 -9.68
N ILE A 219 17.89 1.49 -9.53
CA ILE A 219 19.06 1.47 -10.40
C ILE A 219 19.86 0.17 -10.26
N GLU A 220 20.06 -0.29 -9.04
CA GLU A 220 20.71 -1.58 -8.78
C GLU A 220 19.93 -2.75 -9.43
N ALA A 221 18.61 -2.62 -9.56
CA ALA A 221 17.76 -3.55 -10.28
C ALA A 221 17.68 -3.30 -11.80
N GLY A 222 18.55 -2.43 -12.35
CA GLY A 222 18.62 -2.16 -13.79
C GLY A 222 17.59 -1.19 -14.34
N GLN A 223 16.89 -0.45 -13.49
CA GLN A 223 15.99 0.62 -13.94
C GLN A 223 16.75 1.92 -14.24
N ASN A 224 16.24 2.71 -15.16
CA ASN A 224 16.87 4.00 -15.54
C ASN A 224 16.12 5.18 -14.90
N ILE A 225 16.71 5.74 -13.85
CA ILE A 225 16.20 6.96 -13.19
C ILE A 225 16.83 8.17 -13.84
N HIS A 226 16.00 8.96 -14.52
CA HIS A 226 16.45 10.16 -15.22
C HIS A 226 16.65 11.34 -14.26
N ALA A 227 15.65 11.60 -13.40
CA ALA A 227 15.69 12.72 -12.48
C ALA A 227 14.90 12.43 -11.19
N ILE A 228 15.30 13.14 -10.11
CA ILE A 228 14.52 13.28 -8.89
C ILE A 228 14.13 14.75 -8.74
N VAL A 229 12.83 15.02 -8.68
CA VAL A 229 12.22 16.33 -8.44
C VAL A 229 11.83 16.43 -6.98
N ASP A 230 12.59 17.18 -6.19
CA ASP A 230 12.36 17.31 -4.75
C ASP A 230 11.78 18.69 -4.42
N THR A 231 10.63 18.69 -3.74
CA THR A 231 9.97 19.94 -3.37
C THR A 231 10.70 20.70 -2.24
N ARG A 232 11.63 20.06 -1.55
CA ARG A 232 12.42 20.68 -0.48
C ARG A 232 13.53 21.55 -1.05
N GLN A 233 13.81 22.68 -0.38
CA GLN A 233 14.95 23.54 -0.70
C GLN A 233 16.28 22.92 -0.25
N ALA A 234 16.29 22.29 0.93
CA ALA A 234 17.46 21.63 1.49
C ALA A 234 17.31 20.12 1.44
N VAL A 235 18.16 19.49 0.66
CA VAL A 235 18.31 18.03 0.59
C VAL A 235 19.66 17.66 1.21
N ASP A 236 19.70 16.51 1.86
CA ASP A 236 20.91 15.97 2.47
C ASP A 236 22.04 15.85 1.44
N TYR A 237 23.23 16.38 1.78
CA TYR A 237 24.40 16.40 0.90
C TYR A 237 24.83 15.00 0.45
N GLU A 238 24.77 13.99 1.34
CA GLU A 238 25.16 12.62 0.98
C GLU A 238 24.20 12.01 -0.04
N LEU A 239 22.90 12.36 0.02
CA LEU A 239 21.93 11.94 -0.98
C LEU A 239 22.19 12.61 -2.34
N LEU A 240 22.51 13.91 -2.34
CA LEU A 240 22.83 14.63 -3.57
C LEU A 240 24.10 14.06 -4.22
N LYS A 241 25.15 13.84 -3.41
CA LYS A 241 26.41 13.26 -3.88
C LYS A 241 26.18 11.86 -4.46
N LYS A 242 25.52 10.98 -3.74
CA LYS A 242 25.21 9.62 -4.22
C LYS A 242 24.35 9.64 -5.48
N SER A 243 23.41 10.58 -5.61
CA SER A 243 22.62 10.76 -6.84
C SER A 243 23.50 11.16 -8.02
N ALA A 244 24.40 12.13 -7.82
CA ALA A 244 25.34 12.56 -8.86
C ALA A 244 26.29 11.43 -9.30
N ASP A 245 26.81 10.66 -8.34
CA ASP A 245 27.69 9.50 -8.61
C ASP A 245 26.99 8.42 -9.45
N GLN A 246 25.65 8.34 -9.37
CA GLN A 246 24.81 7.43 -10.15
C GLN A 246 24.22 8.06 -11.42
N GLY A 247 24.58 9.29 -11.74
CA GLY A 247 24.11 10.00 -12.94
C GLY A 247 22.65 10.46 -12.85
N ILE A 248 22.08 10.59 -11.65
CA ILE A 248 20.72 11.09 -11.43
C ILE A 248 20.75 12.60 -11.31
N GLU A 249 19.99 13.31 -12.13
CA GLU A 249 19.76 14.75 -11.96
C GLU A 249 18.81 14.99 -10.77
N VAL A 250 19.19 15.87 -9.84
CA VAL A 250 18.33 16.25 -8.71
C VAL A 250 17.91 17.70 -8.85
N LEU A 251 16.60 17.94 -8.98
CA LEU A 251 15.98 19.25 -9.07
C LEU A 251 15.37 19.59 -7.71
N SER A 252 16.13 20.25 -6.84
CA SER A 252 15.67 20.72 -5.52
C SER A 252 14.78 21.95 -5.67
N ALA A 253 13.97 22.26 -4.63
CA ALA A 253 12.98 23.34 -4.62
C ALA A 253 12.12 23.35 -5.89
N SER A 254 11.72 22.17 -6.37
CA SER A 254 11.02 22.01 -7.62
C SER A 254 9.81 21.08 -7.48
N GLY A 255 8.81 21.29 -8.32
CA GLY A 255 7.59 20.49 -8.33
C GLY A 255 7.13 20.18 -9.75
N ILE A 256 6.19 19.25 -9.86
CA ILE A 256 5.55 18.91 -11.15
C ILE A 256 4.35 19.83 -11.34
N SER A 257 4.32 20.60 -12.45
CA SER A 257 3.21 21.46 -12.84
C SER A 257 2.24 20.78 -13.80
N ALA A 258 2.73 19.88 -14.65
CA ALA A 258 1.90 19.17 -15.61
C ALA A 258 2.49 17.81 -15.98
N VAL A 259 1.61 16.89 -16.39
CA VAL A 259 1.98 15.60 -16.99
C VAL A 259 1.51 15.57 -18.43
N HIS A 260 2.44 15.30 -19.34
CA HIS A 260 2.19 15.24 -20.77
C HIS A 260 1.95 13.80 -21.24
N GLY A 261 1.19 13.67 -22.32
CA GLY A 261 0.84 12.40 -22.96
C GLY A 261 -0.67 12.28 -23.18
N ARG A 262 -1.12 11.36 -23.99
CA ARG A 262 -2.55 11.15 -24.28
C ARG A 262 -3.10 9.90 -23.59
N SER A 263 -2.55 8.75 -23.85
CA SER A 263 -2.97 7.45 -23.28
C SER A 263 -2.09 7.00 -22.11
N ASN A 264 -0.87 7.51 -22.02
CA ASN A 264 0.11 7.22 -20.99
C ASN A 264 1.02 8.43 -20.83
N VAL A 265 1.79 8.45 -19.72
CA VAL A 265 2.79 9.49 -19.46
C VAL A 265 3.89 9.42 -20.53
N GLN A 266 4.25 10.59 -21.09
CA GLN A 266 5.34 10.77 -22.05
C GLN A 266 6.40 11.78 -21.56
N GLY A 267 6.03 12.59 -20.56
CA GLY A 267 6.89 13.57 -19.95
C GLY A 267 6.19 14.30 -18.82
N VAL A 268 6.99 15.02 -18.05
CA VAL A 268 6.52 15.89 -16.97
C VAL A 268 7.10 17.28 -17.15
N GLU A 269 6.37 18.28 -16.75
CA GLU A 269 6.83 19.67 -16.68
C GLU A 269 7.22 19.99 -15.25
N VAL A 270 8.45 20.48 -15.07
CA VAL A 270 8.98 20.82 -13.76
C VAL A 270 9.04 22.34 -13.62
N VAL A 271 8.60 22.85 -12.47
CA VAL A 271 8.67 24.27 -12.12
C VAL A 271 9.47 24.47 -10.84
N SER A 272 10.21 25.59 -10.78
CA SER A 272 10.86 26.03 -9.55
C SER A 272 9.82 26.46 -8.53
N LEU A 273 9.98 26.04 -7.29
CA LEU A 273 9.18 26.51 -6.14
C LEU A 273 9.89 27.62 -5.36
N ALA A 274 11.14 27.96 -5.74
CA ALA A 274 11.92 28.99 -5.05
C ALA A 274 11.32 30.40 -5.20
N ASP A 275 10.58 30.66 -6.30
CA ASP A 275 10.02 31.96 -6.62
C ASP A 275 8.57 32.15 -6.14
N THR A 276 7.97 31.17 -5.46
CA THR A 276 6.55 31.23 -4.99
C THR A 276 6.39 31.88 -3.61
N SER A 277 7.41 32.47 -3.04
CA SER A 277 7.36 33.19 -1.76
C SER A 277 7.11 34.72 -1.93
N GLN A 278 6.21 35.12 -2.85
CA GLN A 278 5.65 36.48 -2.89
C GLN A 278 4.15 36.44 -2.60
#